data_b97fe830e39cc6fb0fef76c2767e99f0
#
_entry.id   b97fe830e39cc6fb0fef76c2767e99f0
#
_cell.length_a   1.000
_cell.length_b   1.000
_cell.length_c   1.000
_cell.angle_alpha   90.00
_cell.angle_beta   90.00
_cell.angle_gamma   90.00
#
_symmetry.space_group_name_H-M   'P 1'
#
loop_
_entity.id
_entity.type
_entity.pdbx_description
1 polymer ?
#
loop_
_entity_poly.entity_id
_entity_poly.type
_entity_poly.pdbx_seq_one_letter_code
_entity_poly.pdbx_strand_id
1 'polypeptide(L)'
;MGHPAYYPPAAKRSSVRQIVKSISAYVMLTFIIQLVLSMAILVYGVDIVAPEIIDGGSYDLFVVLPIVVTFMTLSGPALLAYYFLLIIAILMSCSWVLLRGFGQFKKELAMTAESRKHSAIFATLGLLFATLFFSVLVALIANPSSDELPDQGTLAESLFSLANASVWEELIVRVLMIGLPMVLVDLVRGKRQTRWHSYILGGKFGVGIPEVALVLISAFIFGFAHFASGWGAWKIIPTTVGGFAFGYLFLRYGITASIVMHFSTDYLGMPMEVIDSLTLQAVTGIAVLLWIGFGALFFAYYSMRVVEFVTGRKLLEPRATTVPYPPHMGWRVPGPYGTGPPPPPAGQQYQVQYELSPHQGFGEYGRGYVCPVCGGVEARWIDGRFQCLKCGHLS
;
A
#
# COMPACT_ATOMS: atom_id res chain seq x y z
N MET A 1 -28.24 -8.90 -50.20
CA MET A 1 -28.22 -8.62 -48.74
C MET A 1 -27.00 -9.34 -48.16
N GLY A 2 -25.88 -8.60 -47.92
CA GLY A 2 -24.66 -9.14 -47.37
C GLY A 2 -24.79 -9.21 -45.86
N HIS A 3 -24.59 -10.38 -45.24
CA HIS A 3 -24.53 -10.54 -43.80
C HIS A 3 -23.30 -9.73 -43.28
N PRO A 4 -23.45 -8.91 -42.23
CA PRO A 4 -22.32 -8.28 -41.60
C PRO A 4 -21.38 -9.36 -41.05
N ALA A 5 -20.11 -9.31 -41.45
CA ALA A 5 -19.10 -10.21 -40.94
C ALA A 5 -19.03 -10.09 -39.43
N TYR A 6 -19.38 -11.12 -38.69
CA TYR A 6 -19.21 -11.21 -37.24
C TYR A 6 -17.70 -11.30 -36.95
N TYR A 7 -17.13 -10.22 -36.48
CA TYR A 7 -15.80 -10.24 -35.88
C TYR A 7 -15.95 -10.64 -34.41
N PRO A 8 -15.49 -11.84 -34.01
CA PRO A 8 -15.49 -12.19 -32.60
C PRO A 8 -14.64 -11.17 -31.84
N PRO A 9 -15.09 -10.71 -30.66
CA PRO A 9 -14.32 -9.78 -29.85
C PRO A 9 -12.94 -10.40 -29.59
N ALA A 10 -11.88 -9.64 -29.90
CA ALA A 10 -10.50 -10.08 -29.66
C ALA A 10 -10.37 -10.58 -28.23
N ALA A 11 -9.99 -11.85 -28.06
CA ALA A 11 -9.78 -12.46 -26.76
C ALA A 11 -8.78 -11.57 -26.00
N LYS A 12 -9.21 -11.03 -24.87
CA LYS A 12 -8.40 -10.17 -24.01
C LYS A 12 -7.24 -11.02 -23.49
N ARG A 13 -6.09 -10.97 -24.16
CA ARG A 13 -4.87 -11.63 -23.66
C ARG A 13 -4.56 -11.02 -22.29
N SER A 14 -4.51 -11.86 -21.26
CA SER A 14 -4.03 -11.42 -19.94
C SER A 14 -2.61 -10.87 -20.09
N SER A 15 -2.40 -9.62 -19.71
CA SER A 15 -1.05 -9.05 -19.76
C SER A 15 -0.15 -9.79 -18.77
N VAL A 16 1.13 -9.93 -19.08
CA VAL A 16 2.14 -10.51 -18.15
C VAL A 16 2.00 -9.88 -16.75
N ARG A 17 1.72 -8.58 -16.70
CA ARG A 17 1.48 -7.86 -15.44
C ARG A 17 0.29 -8.41 -14.63
N GLN A 18 -0.80 -8.80 -15.29
CA GLN A 18 -1.96 -9.41 -14.60
C GLN A 18 -1.62 -10.79 -14.06
N ILE A 19 -0.85 -11.57 -14.81
CA ILE A 19 -0.38 -12.90 -14.37
C ILE A 19 0.51 -12.77 -13.14
N VAL A 20 1.54 -11.91 -13.19
CA VAL A 20 2.44 -11.67 -12.05
C VAL A 20 1.66 -11.19 -10.83
N LYS A 21 0.72 -10.26 -11.01
CA LYS A 21 -0.12 -9.76 -9.92
C LYS A 21 -0.96 -10.87 -9.29
N SER A 22 -1.53 -11.76 -10.09
CA SER A 22 -2.33 -12.88 -9.58
C SER A 22 -1.47 -13.89 -8.82
N ILE A 23 -0.31 -14.29 -9.36
CA ILE A 23 0.63 -15.18 -8.67
C ILE A 23 1.05 -14.57 -7.33
N SER A 24 1.41 -13.27 -7.33
CA SER A 24 1.73 -12.56 -6.09
C SER A 24 0.58 -12.58 -5.09
N ALA A 25 -0.67 -12.42 -5.54
CA ALA A 25 -1.84 -12.49 -4.66
C ALA A 25 -2.05 -13.89 -4.06
N TYR A 26 -1.76 -14.97 -4.81
CA TYR A 26 -1.78 -16.33 -4.24
C TYR A 26 -0.69 -16.55 -3.19
N VAL A 27 0.51 -16.02 -3.41
CA VAL A 27 1.58 -16.06 -2.39
C VAL A 27 1.17 -15.27 -1.15
N MET A 28 0.51 -14.11 -1.32
CA MET A 28 -0.03 -13.34 -0.20
C MET A 28 -1.11 -14.11 0.58
N LEU A 29 -1.88 -14.97 -0.08
CA LEU A 29 -2.87 -15.82 0.59
C LEU A 29 -2.21 -16.77 1.60
N THR A 30 -1.03 -17.32 1.29
CA THR A 30 -0.28 -18.14 2.26
C THR A 30 0.14 -17.35 3.48
N PHE A 31 0.49 -16.06 3.31
CA PHE A 31 0.80 -15.18 4.43
C PHE A 31 -0.43 -14.83 5.28
N ILE A 32 -1.62 -14.71 4.67
CA ILE A 32 -2.86 -14.49 5.42
C ILE A 32 -3.12 -15.64 6.41
N ILE A 33 -2.77 -16.88 6.04
CA ILE A 33 -2.86 -18.02 6.96
C ILE A 33 -1.93 -17.83 8.15
N GLN A 34 -0.67 -17.43 7.91
CA GLN A 34 0.28 -17.10 8.95
C GLN A 34 -0.20 -15.95 9.84
N LEU A 35 -0.78 -14.90 9.25
CA LEU A 35 -1.36 -13.78 10.00
C LEU A 35 -2.49 -14.24 10.94
N VAL A 36 -3.37 -15.13 10.48
CA VAL A 36 -4.44 -15.69 11.31
C VAL A 36 -3.85 -16.51 12.46
N LEU A 37 -2.80 -17.29 12.20
CA LEU A 37 -2.10 -18.03 13.25
C LEU A 37 -1.45 -17.08 14.27
N SER A 38 -0.78 -16.02 13.82
CA SER A 38 -0.21 -14.98 14.71
C SER A 38 -1.27 -14.30 15.56
N MET A 39 -2.46 -14.02 14.99
CA MET A 39 -3.60 -13.50 15.77
C MET A 39 -4.10 -14.50 16.83
N ALA A 40 -4.10 -15.79 16.54
CA ALA A 40 -4.46 -16.81 17.51
C ALA A 40 -3.43 -16.89 18.64
N ILE A 41 -2.13 -16.82 18.32
CA ILE A 41 -1.05 -16.77 19.31
C ILE A 41 -1.13 -15.48 20.16
N LEU A 42 -1.46 -14.33 19.58
CA LEU A 42 -1.66 -13.09 20.33
C LEU A 42 -2.76 -13.24 21.40
N VAL A 43 -3.86 -13.91 21.07
CA VAL A 43 -4.96 -14.16 22.01
C VAL A 43 -4.56 -15.21 23.06
N TYR A 44 -3.95 -16.31 22.62
CA TYR A 44 -3.43 -17.35 23.52
C TYR A 44 -2.37 -16.81 24.46
N GLY A 45 -1.55 -15.86 24.01
CA GLY A 45 -0.52 -15.19 24.79
C GLY A 45 -1.04 -14.50 26.07
N VAL A 46 -2.34 -14.25 26.18
CA VAL A 46 -2.93 -13.72 27.43
C VAL A 46 -2.67 -14.67 28.60
N ASP A 47 -2.77 -15.98 28.41
CA ASP A 47 -2.55 -16.98 29.47
C ASP A 47 -1.08 -17.03 29.91
N ILE A 48 -0.16 -16.54 29.07
CA ILE A 48 1.28 -16.48 29.36
C ILE A 48 1.65 -15.15 29.99
N VAL A 49 1.14 -14.04 29.45
CA VAL A 49 1.52 -12.66 29.83
C VAL A 49 0.81 -12.19 31.10
N ALA A 50 -0.49 -12.54 31.27
CA ALA A 50 -1.27 -12.02 32.40
C ALA A 50 -0.73 -12.43 33.79
N PRO A 51 -0.25 -13.67 34.04
CA PRO A 51 0.36 -13.99 35.31
C PRO A 51 1.58 -13.14 35.65
N GLU A 52 2.51 -12.94 34.70
CA GLU A 52 3.71 -12.12 34.93
C GLU A 52 3.36 -10.65 35.22
N ILE A 53 2.34 -10.10 34.56
CA ILE A 53 1.85 -8.75 34.85
C ILE A 53 1.29 -8.66 36.27
N ILE A 54 0.50 -9.66 36.69
CA ILE A 54 -0.16 -9.68 38.02
C ILE A 54 0.87 -9.87 39.13
N ASP A 55 1.90 -10.67 38.89
CA ASP A 55 2.97 -10.98 39.88
C ASP A 55 3.97 -9.80 40.04
N GLY A 56 3.67 -8.63 39.55
CA GLY A 56 4.45 -7.40 39.79
C GLY A 56 5.14 -6.83 38.56
N GLY A 57 4.80 -7.32 37.35
CA GLY A 57 5.31 -6.78 36.12
C GLY A 57 4.98 -5.28 35.96
N SER A 58 5.92 -4.52 35.46
CA SER A 58 5.75 -3.10 35.10
C SER A 58 6.35 -2.83 33.74
N TYR A 59 5.80 -1.81 33.05
CA TYR A 59 6.26 -1.41 31.73
C TYR A 59 6.23 0.10 31.59
N ASP A 60 7.35 0.65 31.08
CA ASP A 60 7.49 2.06 30.79
C ASP A 60 7.03 2.37 29.37
N LEU A 61 5.97 3.15 29.24
CA LEU A 61 5.58 3.74 27.97
C LEU A 61 6.49 4.94 27.69
N PHE A 62 7.21 4.89 26.62
CA PHE A 62 8.17 5.91 26.22
C PHE A 62 7.94 6.45 24.82
N VAL A 63 8.45 7.65 24.57
CA VAL A 63 8.46 8.32 23.26
C VAL A 63 9.91 8.64 22.93
N VAL A 64 10.31 8.37 21.68
CA VAL A 64 11.66 8.73 21.19
C VAL A 64 11.57 10.00 20.34
N LEU A 65 12.01 11.15 20.90
CA LEU A 65 11.96 12.48 20.27
C LEU A 65 13.10 13.40 20.75
N PRO A 66 14.22 13.48 20.16
CA PRO A 66 15.16 12.47 19.65
C PRO A 66 15.82 11.64 20.76
N ILE A 67 15.47 11.89 22.02
CA ILE A 67 15.85 11.09 23.19
C ILE A 67 14.68 10.26 23.67
N VAL A 68 14.97 9.20 24.38
CA VAL A 68 13.93 8.37 25.01
C VAL A 68 13.39 9.13 26.23
N VAL A 69 12.10 9.41 26.20
CA VAL A 69 11.38 10.05 27.31
C VAL A 69 10.30 9.11 27.80
N THR A 70 10.42 8.62 29.02
CA THR A 70 9.37 7.84 29.68
C THR A 70 8.17 8.76 29.95
N PHE A 71 7.04 8.40 29.40
CA PHE A 71 5.80 9.14 29.53
C PHE A 71 5.01 8.70 30.75
N MET A 72 4.96 7.38 30.99
CA MET A 72 4.19 6.79 32.07
C MET A 72 4.66 5.35 32.31
N THR A 73 4.71 4.93 33.57
CA THR A 73 4.92 3.52 33.96
C THR A 73 3.57 2.88 34.29
N LEU A 74 3.26 1.78 33.65
CA LEU A 74 2.08 0.97 33.92
C LEU A 74 2.47 -0.30 34.70
N SER A 75 1.63 -0.73 35.63
CA SER A 75 1.83 -1.97 36.40
C SER A 75 0.51 -2.61 36.78
N GLY A 76 0.53 -3.90 37.11
CA GLY A 76 -0.61 -4.65 37.60
C GLY A 76 -1.86 -4.53 36.74
N PRO A 77 -3.06 -4.25 37.30
CA PRO A 77 -4.32 -4.21 36.53
C PRO A 77 -4.32 -3.17 35.41
N ALA A 78 -3.61 -2.03 35.58
CA ALA A 78 -3.53 -1.00 34.54
C ALA A 78 -2.71 -1.50 33.34
N LEU A 79 -1.62 -2.20 33.58
CA LEU A 79 -0.82 -2.81 32.51
C LEU A 79 -1.59 -3.93 31.81
N LEU A 80 -2.33 -4.76 32.58
CA LEU A 80 -3.17 -5.81 32.00
C LEU A 80 -4.29 -5.21 31.11
N ALA A 81 -4.97 -4.16 31.58
CA ALA A 81 -5.99 -3.47 30.79
C ALA A 81 -5.38 -2.87 29.51
N TYR A 82 -4.20 -2.30 29.61
CA TYR A 82 -3.47 -1.79 28.43
C TYR A 82 -3.13 -2.92 27.45
N TYR A 83 -2.68 -4.08 27.93
CA TYR A 83 -2.42 -5.23 27.06
C TYR A 83 -3.67 -5.69 26.30
N PHE A 84 -4.84 -5.74 26.96
CA PHE A 84 -6.09 -6.02 26.28
C PHE A 84 -6.44 -4.97 25.22
N LEU A 85 -6.17 -3.69 25.47
CA LEU A 85 -6.37 -2.63 24.44
C LEU A 85 -5.48 -2.84 23.23
N LEU A 86 -4.22 -3.27 23.41
CA LEU A 86 -3.31 -3.61 22.31
C LEU A 86 -3.87 -4.76 21.47
N ILE A 87 -4.29 -5.86 22.12
CA ILE A 87 -4.91 -7.00 21.45
C ILE A 87 -6.12 -6.57 20.63
N ILE A 88 -7.04 -5.81 21.23
CA ILE A 88 -8.23 -5.31 20.55
C ILE A 88 -7.85 -4.43 19.33
N ALA A 89 -6.88 -3.52 19.49
CA ALA A 89 -6.43 -2.66 18.41
C ALA A 89 -5.83 -3.45 17.23
N ILE A 90 -5.02 -4.49 17.51
CA ILE A 90 -4.45 -5.35 16.49
C ILE A 90 -5.54 -6.17 15.79
N LEU A 91 -6.41 -6.86 16.55
CA LEU A 91 -7.48 -7.68 15.98
C LEU A 91 -8.46 -6.85 15.14
N MET A 92 -8.83 -5.66 15.62
CA MET A 92 -9.68 -4.73 14.87
C MET A 92 -8.98 -4.26 13.58
N SER A 93 -7.68 -3.95 13.64
CA SER A 93 -6.90 -3.51 12.48
C SER A 93 -6.80 -4.62 11.43
N CYS A 94 -6.47 -5.85 11.84
CA CYS A 94 -6.43 -7.02 10.96
C CYS A 94 -7.78 -7.28 10.32
N SER A 95 -8.85 -7.34 11.13
CA SER A 95 -10.21 -7.54 10.65
C SER A 95 -10.64 -6.46 9.66
N TRP A 96 -10.33 -5.19 9.96
CA TRP A 96 -10.67 -4.07 9.08
C TRP A 96 -9.98 -4.15 7.73
N VAL A 97 -8.66 -4.40 7.71
CA VAL A 97 -7.88 -4.51 6.47
C VAL A 97 -8.34 -5.70 5.65
N LEU A 98 -8.58 -6.86 6.27
CA LEU A 98 -9.05 -8.06 5.59
C LEU A 98 -10.45 -7.86 5.03
N LEU A 99 -11.44 -7.45 5.84
CA LEU A 99 -12.83 -7.33 5.41
C LEU A 99 -13.00 -6.25 4.32
N ARG A 100 -12.39 -5.07 4.50
CA ARG A 100 -12.48 -3.98 3.53
C ARG A 100 -11.64 -4.20 2.27
N GLY A 101 -10.49 -4.86 2.42
CA GLY A 101 -9.58 -5.16 1.32
C GLY A 101 -10.01 -6.34 0.46
N PHE A 102 -10.78 -7.30 1.01
CA PHE A 102 -11.03 -8.61 0.41
C PHE A 102 -11.72 -8.54 -0.96
N GLY A 103 -12.72 -7.67 -1.12
CA GLY A 103 -13.43 -7.53 -2.39
C GLY A 103 -12.53 -7.16 -3.56
N GLN A 104 -11.59 -6.24 -3.35
CA GLN A 104 -10.60 -5.86 -4.37
C GLN A 104 -9.51 -6.93 -4.50
N PHE A 105 -9.08 -7.54 -3.39
CA PHE A 105 -8.09 -8.62 -3.39
C PHE A 105 -8.57 -9.85 -4.17
N LYS A 106 -9.86 -10.21 -4.05
CA LYS A 106 -10.49 -11.27 -4.87
C LYS A 106 -10.38 -10.99 -6.37
N LYS A 107 -10.49 -9.72 -6.80
CA LYS A 107 -10.27 -9.34 -8.21
C LYS A 107 -8.81 -9.50 -8.63
N GLU A 108 -7.89 -9.28 -7.71
CA GLU A 108 -6.44 -9.49 -7.93
C GLU A 108 -6.13 -10.98 -8.11
N LEU A 109 -6.69 -11.85 -7.28
CA LEU A 109 -6.60 -13.32 -7.45
C LEU A 109 -7.17 -13.77 -8.81
N ALA A 110 -8.33 -13.27 -9.21
CA ALA A 110 -9.02 -13.65 -10.43
C ALA A 110 -8.47 -13.00 -11.72
N MET A 111 -7.34 -12.30 -11.67
CA MET A 111 -6.76 -11.55 -12.80
C MET A 111 -7.69 -10.50 -13.43
N THR A 112 -8.77 -10.13 -12.75
CA THR A 112 -9.77 -9.15 -13.23
C THR A 112 -9.53 -7.74 -12.70
N ALA A 113 -8.55 -7.57 -11.79
CA ALA A 113 -8.23 -6.27 -11.22
C ALA A 113 -7.58 -5.35 -12.24
N GLU A 114 -8.00 -4.10 -12.24
CA GLU A 114 -7.30 -3.06 -12.98
C GLU A 114 -5.87 -2.90 -12.47
N SER A 115 -4.94 -2.75 -13.39
CA SER A 115 -3.50 -2.76 -13.09
C SER A 115 -3.01 -1.64 -12.16
N ARG A 116 -3.79 -0.56 -12.00
CA ARG A 116 -3.37 0.66 -11.28
C ARG A 116 -3.85 0.75 -9.83
N LYS A 117 -4.86 -0.03 -9.43
CA LYS A 117 -5.39 -0.02 -8.05
C LYS A 117 -5.02 -1.31 -7.35
N HIS A 118 -4.38 -1.18 -6.20
CA HIS A 118 -4.14 -2.30 -5.29
C HIS A 118 -5.14 -2.25 -4.14
N SER A 119 -5.53 -3.44 -3.66
CA SER A 119 -6.24 -3.56 -2.38
C SER A 119 -5.32 -3.15 -1.23
N ALA A 120 -5.90 -2.80 -0.08
CA ALA A 120 -5.11 -2.57 1.13
C ALA A 120 -4.30 -3.83 1.50
N ILE A 121 -4.86 -5.02 1.34
CA ILE A 121 -4.18 -6.31 1.56
C ILE A 121 -2.95 -6.40 0.65
N PHE A 122 -3.13 -6.24 -0.66
CA PHE A 122 -2.04 -6.36 -1.63
C PHE A 122 -0.92 -5.33 -1.38
N ALA A 123 -1.29 -4.09 -1.04
CA ALA A 123 -0.31 -3.05 -0.76
C ALA A 123 0.46 -3.34 0.55
N THR A 124 -0.25 -3.71 1.61
CA THR A 124 0.35 -4.03 2.91
C THR A 124 1.30 -5.22 2.81
N LEU A 125 0.84 -6.34 2.23
CA LEU A 125 1.67 -7.54 2.11
C LEU A 125 2.80 -7.38 1.07
N GLY A 126 2.56 -6.64 -0.01
CA GLY A 126 3.62 -6.32 -0.97
C GLY A 126 4.75 -5.50 -0.37
N LEU A 127 4.43 -4.51 0.48
CA LEU A 127 5.44 -3.74 1.22
C LEU A 127 6.10 -4.59 2.31
N LEU A 128 5.35 -5.41 3.03
CA LEU A 128 5.90 -6.35 4.01
C LEU A 128 6.95 -7.27 3.37
N PHE A 129 6.62 -7.91 2.25
CA PHE A 129 7.57 -8.79 1.56
C PHE A 129 8.80 -8.03 1.06
N ALA A 130 8.61 -6.80 0.53
CA ALA A 130 9.72 -5.97 0.09
C ALA A 130 10.66 -5.60 1.24
N THR A 131 10.11 -5.20 2.39
CA THR A 131 10.90 -4.84 3.58
C THR A 131 11.54 -6.06 4.23
N LEU A 132 10.86 -7.21 4.25
CA LEU A 132 11.41 -8.47 4.72
C LEU A 132 12.64 -8.89 3.89
N PHE A 133 12.51 -8.89 2.55
CA PHE A 133 13.64 -9.15 1.66
C PHE A 133 14.80 -8.18 1.92
N PHE A 134 14.51 -6.88 2.01
CA PHE A 134 15.54 -5.86 2.21
C PHE A 134 16.23 -6.02 3.58
N SER A 135 15.46 -6.30 4.64
CA SER A 135 16.00 -6.54 5.98
C SER A 135 16.93 -7.75 6.02
N VAL A 136 16.53 -8.85 5.39
CA VAL A 136 17.37 -10.06 5.27
C VAL A 136 18.63 -9.75 4.47
N LEU A 137 18.52 -9.04 3.36
CA LEU A 137 19.69 -8.64 2.55
C LEU A 137 20.68 -7.79 3.37
N VAL A 138 20.19 -6.80 4.12
CA VAL A 138 21.04 -5.97 4.99
C VAL A 138 21.67 -6.80 6.10
N ALA A 139 20.92 -7.70 6.74
CA ALA A 139 21.44 -8.58 7.80
C ALA A 139 22.54 -9.53 7.27
N LEU A 140 22.36 -10.07 6.07
CA LEU A 140 23.38 -10.93 5.44
C LEU A 140 24.67 -10.15 5.09
N ILE A 141 24.55 -8.88 4.67
CA ILE A 141 25.70 -8.03 4.34
C ILE A 141 26.39 -7.54 5.63
N ALA A 142 25.63 -7.08 6.60
CA ALA A 142 26.15 -6.56 7.86
C ALA A 142 26.73 -7.66 8.76
N ASN A 143 26.18 -8.89 8.65
CA ASN A 143 26.57 -10.06 9.46
C ASN A 143 26.68 -9.72 10.96
N PRO A 144 25.59 -9.22 11.61
CA PRO A 144 25.63 -8.74 12.98
C PRO A 144 26.04 -9.85 13.94
N SER A 145 26.85 -9.49 14.94
CA SER A 145 27.19 -10.38 16.06
C SER A 145 26.00 -10.55 17.02
N SER A 146 26.04 -11.57 17.87
CA SER A 146 25.00 -11.79 18.89
C SER A 146 24.84 -10.58 19.84
N ASP A 147 25.92 -9.88 20.12
CA ASP A 147 25.92 -8.72 21.02
C ASP A 147 25.25 -7.47 20.42
N GLU A 148 25.01 -7.48 19.09
CA GLU A 148 24.26 -6.43 18.38
C GLU A 148 22.76 -6.71 18.31
N LEU A 149 22.31 -7.83 18.86
CA LEU A 149 20.92 -8.19 19.00
C LEU A 149 20.47 -7.90 20.43
N PRO A 150 19.32 -7.27 20.64
CA PRO A 150 18.81 -7.06 22.00
C PRO A 150 18.49 -8.40 22.66
N ASP A 151 18.61 -8.45 23.98
CA ASP A 151 18.10 -9.55 24.77
C ASP A 151 16.58 -9.70 24.54
N GLN A 152 16.14 -10.90 24.20
CA GLN A 152 14.73 -11.15 23.89
C GLN A 152 13.87 -11.32 25.16
N GLY A 153 14.51 -11.44 26.34
CA GLY A 153 13.81 -11.66 27.61
C GLY A 153 13.01 -12.97 27.63
N THR A 154 11.95 -12.98 28.43
CA THR A 154 11.04 -14.14 28.54
C THR A 154 10.08 -14.16 27.33
N LEU A 155 9.42 -15.31 27.10
CA LEU A 155 8.36 -15.43 26.09
C LEU A 155 7.21 -14.45 26.37
N ALA A 156 6.85 -14.23 27.64
CA ALA A 156 5.81 -13.25 27.99
C ALA A 156 6.22 -11.82 27.68
N GLU A 157 7.47 -11.45 27.99
CA GLU A 157 8.02 -10.14 27.63
C GLU A 157 8.05 -9.94 26.12
N SER A 158 8.45 -10.96 25.34
CA SER A 158 8.43 -10.91 23.88
C SER A 158 7.02 -10.74 23.33
N LEU A 159 6.05 -11.56 23.78
CA LEU A 159 4.65 -11.45 23.36
C LEU A 159 4.04 -10.07 23.67
N PHE A 160 4.33 -9.52 24.85
CA PHE A 160 3.84 -8.20 25.24
C PHE A 160 4.53 -7.09 24.45
N SER A 161 5.87 -7.07 24.41
CA SER A 161 6.66 -5.99 23.80
C SER A 161 6.40 -5.88 22.29
N LEU A 162 6.30 -7.00 21.57
CA LEU A 162 5.99 -7.02 20.13
C LEU A 162 4.55 -6.56 19.83
N ALA A 163 3.58 -6.92 20.68
CA ALA A 163 2.22 -6.39 20.59
C ALA A 163 2.18 -4.88 20.86
N ASN A 164 2.93 -4.42 21.87
CA ASN A 164 3.07 -3.01 22.19
C ASN A 164 3.72 -2.23 21.03
N ALA A 165 4.85 -2.70 20.51
CA ALA A 165 5.54 -2.08 19.40
C ALA A 165 4.61 -1.90 18.19
N SER A 166 3.87 -2.95 17.82
CA SER A 166 2.96 -2.95 16.68
C SER A 166 1.87 -1.87 16.73
N VAL A 167 1.49 -1.40 17.93
CA VAL A 167 0.46 -0.35 18.10
C VAL A 167 1.04 0.96 18.57
N TRP A 168 1.84 0.94 19.65
CA TRP A 168 2.34 2.14 20.29
C TRP A 168 3.29 2.93 19.38
N GLU A 169 4.20 2.24 18.71
CA GLU A 169 5.12 2.90 17.79
C GLU A 169 4.38 3.50 16.58
N GLU A 170 3.33 2.85 16.09
CA GLU A 170 2.51 3.41 15.02
C GLU A 170 1.73 4.65 15.46
N LEU A 171 1.24 4.69 16.71
CA LEU A 171 0.63 5.89 17.26
C LEU A 171 1.63 7.05 17.35
N ILE A 172 2.83 6.80 17.88
CA ILE A 172 3.85 7.83 18.04
C ILE A 172 4.39 8.26 16.67
N VAL A 173 4.82 7.31 15.85
CA VAL A 173 5.58 7.63 14.64
C VAL A 173 4.66 8.04 13.49
N ARG A 174 3.40 7.55 13.42
CA ARG A 174 2.46 7.90 12.33
C ARG A 174 1.50 9.02 12.72
N VAL A 175 0.85 8.91 13.87
CA VAL A 175 -0.10 9.95 14.26
C VAL A 175 0.61 11.20 14.75
N LEU A 176 1.57 11.07 15.67
CA LEU A 176 2.24 12.23 16.25
C LEU A 176 3.20 12.90 15.26
N MET A 177 4.00 12.13 14.47
CA MET A 177 5.04 12.70 13.59
C MET A 177 4.59 12.94 12.15
N ILE A 178 3.48 12.35 11.69
CA ILE A 178 2.95 12.59 10.35
C ILE A 178 1.57 13.23 10.43
N GLY A 179 0.63 12.59 11.11
CA GLY A 179 -0.77 13.02 11.15
C GLY A 179 -0.95 14.41 11.73
N LEU A 180 -0.38 14.68 12.92
CA LEU A 180 -0.48 16.00 13.55
C LEU A 180 0.25 17.10 12.76
N PRO A 181 1.51 16.92 12.30
CA PRO A 181 2.13 17.94 11.44
C PRO A 181 1.38 18.18 10.13
N MET A 182 0.67 17.21 9.58
CA MET A 182 -0.19 17.41 8.40
C MET A 182 -1.33 18.39 8.66
N VAL A 183 -1.80 18.56 9.90
CA VAL A 183 -2.76 19.62 10.25
C VAL A 183 -2.17 20.99 9.93
N LEU A 184 -0.91 21.22 10.35
CA LEU A 184 -0.21 22.49 10.10
C LEU A 184 0.04 22.70 8.60
N VAL A 185 0.47 21.66 7.89
CA VAL A 185 0.69 21.71 6.43
C VAL A 185 -0.60 22.07 5.70
N ASP A 186 -1.73 21.45 6.04
CA ASP A 186 -3.01 21.73 5.41
C ASP A 186 -3.53 23.13 5.78
N LEU A 187 -3.29 23.59 7.01
CA LEU A 187 -3.63 24.94 7.45
C LEU A 187 -2.87 26.01 6.63
N VAL A 188 -1.56 25.83 6.47
CA VAL A 188 -0.71 26.75 5.68
C VAL A 188 -1.11 26.75 4.19
N ARG A 189 -1.52 25.60 3.65
CA ARG A 189 -1.96 25.46 2.27
C ARG A 189 -3.40 25.93 2.02
N GLY A 190 -4.13 26.33 3.06
CA GLY A 190 -5.55 26.65 2.94
C GLY A 190 -6.44 25.46 2.59
N LYS A 191 -5.91 24.24 2.67
CA LYS A 191 -6.64 23.00 2.42
C LYS A 191 -7.19 22.47 3.74
N ARG A 192 -8.48 22.63 3.98
CA ARG A 192 -9.13 21.97 5.12
C ARG A 192 -9.47 20.54 4.73
N GLN A 193 -8.88 19.57 5.41
CA GLN A 193 -9.47 18.22 5.45
C GLN A 193 -10.86 18.35 6.06
N THR A 194 -11.87 17.82 5.38
CA THR A 194 -13.27 17.93 5.82
C THR A 194 -13.54 17.18 7.13
N ARG A 195 -12.60 16.32 7.57
CA ARG A 195 -12.80 15.48 8.75
C ARG A 195 -11.50 15.36 9.54
N TRP A 196 -11.45 15.92 10.76
CA TRP A 196 -10.31 15.92 11.66
C TRP A 196 -9.75 14.51 11.97
N HIS A 197 -10.63 13.49 12.04
CA HIS A 197 -10.19 12.11 12.28
C HIS A 197 -9.26 11.55 11.18
N SER A 198 -9.23 12.16 9.99
CA SER A 198 -8.30 11.74 8.92
C SER A 198 -6.83 11.98 9.30
N TYR A 199 -6.54 12.94 10.18
CA TYR A 199 -5.18 13.17 10.66
C TYR A 199 -4.71 12.09 11.66
N ILE A 200 -5.64 11.48 12.38
CA ILE A 200 -5.37 10.39 13.33
C ILE A 200 -5.39 9.04 12.59
N LEU A 201 -6.44 8.79 11.80
CA LEU A 201 -6.62 7.49 11.15
C LEU A 201 -5.89 7.33 9.83
N GLY A 202 -5.42 8.41 9.21
CA GLY A 202 -4.76 8.35 7.90
C GLY A 202 -5.68 7.94 6.75
N GLY A 203 -5.12 7.38 5.69
CA GLY A 203 -5.82 6.71 4.59
C GLY A 203 -6.41 7.63 3.51
N LYS A 204 -6.27 8.96 3.65
CA LYS A 204 -6.87 9.94 2.74
C LYS A 204 -5.90 11.02 2.25
N PHE A 205 -4.65 10.90 2.61
CA PHE A 205 -3.64 11.86 2.20
C PHE A 205 -3.15 11.58 0.77
N GLY A 206 -2.78 12.66 0.08
CA GLY A 206 -2.02 12.56 -1.16
C GLY A 206 -0.60 12.06 -0.91
N VAL A 207 0.17 11.92 -1.97
CA VAL A 207 1.62 11.68 -1.91
C VAL A 207 2.27 12.86 -2.63
N GLY A 208 2.40 13.96 -1.93
CA GLY A 208 3.09 15.17 -2.40
C GLY A 208 4.41 15.37 -1.64
N ILE A 209 5.14 16.43 -1.98
CA ILE A 209 6.44 16.73 -1.38
C ILE A 209 6.39 16.82 0.15
N PRO A 210 5.47 17.58 0.80
CA PRO A 210 5.45 17.66 2.27
C PRO A 210 5.04 16.36 2.93
N GLU A 211 4.10 15.60 2.34
CA GLU A 211 3.71 14.28 2.85
C GLU A 211 4.91 13.33 2.83
N VAL A 212 5.66 13.32 1.73
CA VAL A 212 6.90 12.53 1.60
C VAL A 212 7.97 13.00 2.56
N ALA A 213 8.16 14.31 2.75
CA ALA A 213 9.14 14.86 3.69
C ALA A 213 8.83 14.42 5.13
N LEU A 214 7.56 14.50 5.57
CA LEU A 214 7.16 14.04 6.90
C LEU A 214 7.38 12.53 7.07
N VAL A 215 7.08 11.73 6.04
CA VAL A 215 7.34 10.29 6.06
C VAL A 215 8.84 9.99 6.15
N LEU A 216 9.69 10.71 5.42
CA LEU A 216 11.15 10.55 5.49
C LEU A 216 11.70 10.87 6.87
N ILE A 217 11.30 12.02 7.45
CA ILE A 217 11.72 12.42 8.80
C ILE A 217 11.28 11.38 9.82
N SER A 218 10.00 11.00 9.79
CA SER A 218 9.43 10.00 10.68
C SER A 218 10.11 8.64 10.54
N ALA A 219 10.41 8.20 9.33
CA ALA A 219 11.10 6.93 9.06
C ALA A 219 12.54 6.93 9.56
N PHE A 220 13.26 8.04 9.40
CA PHE A 220 14.62 8.17 9.90
C PHE A 220 14.66 8.14 11.43
N ILE A 221 13.77 8.90 12.09
CA ILE A 221 13.65 8.89 13.56
C ILE A 221 13.29 7.46 14.03
N PHE A 222 12.40 6.77 13.35
CA PHE A 222 12.03 5.38 13.65
C PHE A 222 13.22 4.43 13.55
N GLY A 223 14.03 4.53 12.47
CA GLY A 223 15.24 3.73 12.33
C GLY A 223 16.28 4.02 13.40
N PHE A 224 16.49 5.31 13.72
CA PHE A 224 17.42 5.71 14.75
C PHE A 224 16.97 5.32 16.15
N ALA A 225 15.67 5.32 16.42
CA ALA A 225 15.10 4.88 17.69
C ALA A 225 15.49 3.44 18.05
N HIS A 226 15.54 2.54 17.07
CA HIS A 226 15.98 1.16 17.27
C HIS A 226 17.44 1.10 17.73
N PHE A 227 18.32 1.88 17.09
CA PHE A 227 19.71 2.00 17.55
C PHE A 227 19.80 2.53 18.99
N ALA A 228 19.04 3.57 19.31
CA ALA A 228 18.99 4.14 20.66
C ALA A 228 18.40 3.16 21.70
N SER A 229 17.63 2.16 21.26
CA SER A 229 17.04 1.11 22.12
C SER A 229 17.93 -0.14 22.25
N GLY A 230 19.19 -0.07 21.82
CA GLY A 230 20.17 -1.15 22.02
C GLY A 230 20.36 -2.11 20.85
N TRP A 231 19.72 -1.88 19.70
CA TRP A 231 20.05 -2.62 18.49
C TRP A 231 21.38 -2.14 17.88
N GLY A 232 22.12 -3.02 17.22
CA GLY A 232 23.31 -2.64 16.46
C GLY A 232 23.01 -1.61 15.36
N ALA A 233 24.03 -0.83 14.96
CA ALA A 233 23.91 0.21 13.96
C ALA A 233 23.38 -0.28 12.59
N TRP A 234 23.60 -1.55 12.26
CA TRP A 234 23.09 -2.19 11.03
C TRP A 234 21.56 -2.11 10.92
N LYS A 235 20.86 -2.08 12.06
CA LYS A 235 19.40 -2.07 12.13
C LYS A 235 18.80 -0.73 11.64
N ILE A 236 19.54 0.38 11.70
CA ILE A 236 19.05 1.71 11.30
C ILE A 236 18.50 1.68 9.87
N ILE A 237 19.24 1.07 8.93
CA ILE A 237 18.87 1.08 7.51
C ILE A 237 17.57 0.30 7.24
N PRO A 238 17.43 -0.99 7.62
CA PRO A 238 16.22 -1.74 7.36
C PRO A 238 15.00 -1.18 8.09
N THR A 239 15.15 -0.68 9.33
CA THR A 239 14.03 -0.08 10.06
C THR A 239 13.63 1.28 9.51
N THR A 240 14.57 2.09 8.97
CA THR A 240 14.23 3.31 8.23
C THR A 240 13.41 2.99 6.98
N VAL A 241 13.81 1.97 6.20
CA VAL A 241 13.04 1.53 5.01
C VAL A 241 11.67 0.97 5.42
N GLY A 242 11.59 0.21 6.50
CA GLY A 242 10.33 -0.23 7.11
C GLY A 242 9.46 0.96 7.53
N GLY A 243 10.06 1.92 8.22
CA GLY A 243 9.41 3.18 8.63
C GLY A 243 8.82 3.96 7.46
N PHE A 244 9.52 3.98 6.31
CA PHE A 244 9.00 4.59 5.08
C PHE A 244 7.78 3.82 4.54
N ALA A 245 7.83 2.49 4.53
CA ALA A 245 6.70 1.65 4.11
C ALA A 245 5.47 1.85 5.00
N PHE A 246 5.63 1.86 6.32
CA PHE A 246 4.56 2.15 7.27
C PHE A 246 3.97 3.56 7.06
N GLY A 247 4.82 4.59 6.90
CA GLY A 247 4.36 5.96 6.62
C GLY A 247 3.55 6.06 5.33
N TYR A 248 3.97 5.37 4.27
CA TYR A 248 3.21 5.28 3.03
C TYR A 248 1.85 4.60 3.24
N LEU A 249 1.81 3.49 4.00
CA LEU A 249 0.55 2.82 4.34
C LEU A 249 -0.37 3.73 5.14
N PHE A 250 0.16 4.44 6.13
CA PHE A 250 -0.60 5.43 6.90
C PHE A 250 -1.23 6.49 6.00
N LEU A 251 -0.47 7.08 5.08
CA LEU A 251 -0.98 8.11 4.16
C LEU A 251 -2.08 7.55 3.25
N ARG A 252 -1.92 6.35 2.70
CA ARG A 252 -2.78 5.82 1.62
C ARG A 252 -3.90 4.93 2.10
N TYR A 253 -3.68 4.13 3.14
CA TYR A 253 -4.60 3.08 3.60
C TYR A 253 -5.01 3.25 5.06
N GLY A 254 -4.33 4.11 5.81
CA GLY A 254 -4.63 4.42 7.20
C GLY A 254 -3.79 3.62 8.20
N ILE A 255 -3.91 4.03 9.47
CA ILE A 255 -3.15 3.46 10.58
C ILE A 255 -3.37 1.96 10.74
N THR A 256 -4.56 1.46 10.43
CA THR A 256 -4.86 0.03 10.51
C THR A 256 -3.97 -0.80 9.58
N ALA A 257 -3.67 -0.32 8.36
CA ALA A 257 -2.77 -1.01 7.45
C ALA A 257 -1.32 -0.99 7.94
N SER A 258 -0.91 0.11 8.57
CA SER A 258 0.41 0.25 9.20
C SER A 258 0.55 -0.72 10.39
N ILE A 259 -0.43 -0.75 11.30
CA ILE A 259 -0.46 -1.69 12.44
C ILE A 259 -0.42 -3.15 11.95
N VAL A 260 -1.20 -3.50 10.91
CA VAL A 260 -1.19 -4.88 10.36
C VAL A 260 0.17 -5.24 9.81
N MET A 261 0.83 -4.35 9.08
CA MET A 261 2.17 -4.62 8.57
C MET A 261 3.19 -4.78 9.71
N HIS A 262 3.13 -3.90 10.72
CA HIS A 262 4.03 -3.94 11.87
C HIS A 262 3.83 -5.24 12.67
N PHE A 263 2.61 -5.54 13.07
CA PHE A 263 2.26 -6.80 13.74
C PHE A 263 2.68 -8.03 12.93
N SER A 264 2.49 -8.00 11.60
CA SER A 264 2.91 -9.09 10.73
C SER A 264 4.43 -9.28 10.70
N THR A 265 5.21 -8.21 10.87
CA THR A 265 6.67 -8.27 10.95
C THR A 265 7.10 -8.86 12.29
N ASP A 266 6.56 -8.36 13.38
CA ASP A 266 6.99 -8.69 14.73
C ASP A 266 6.53 -10.08 15.18
N TYR A 267 5.28 -10.43 14.86
CA TYR A 267 4.71 -11.73 15.23
C TYR A 267 4.97 -12.84 14.21
N LEU A 268 5.83 -12.63 13.20
CA LEU A 268 6.13 -13.65 12.20
C LEU A 268 6.69 -14.93 12.81
N GLY A 269 7.57 -14.81 13.79
CA GLY A 269 8.24 -15.92 14.48
C GLY A 269 7.44 -16.53 15.64
N MET A 270 6.56 -15.76 16.28
CA MET A 270 5.89 -16.15 17.52
C MET A 270 5.16 -17.50 17.47
N PRO A 271 4.47 -17.89 16.40
CA PRO A 271 3.86 -19.23 16.33
C PRO A 271 4.88 -20.36 16.45
N MET A 272 6.11 -20.19 16.00
CA MET A 272 7.16 -21.21 16.09
C MET A 272 7.80 -21.25 17.48
N GLU A 273 7.78 -20.15 18.21
CA GLU A 273 8.27 -20.08 19.60
C GLU A 273 7.26 -20.65 20.59
N VAL A 274 5.96 -20.41 20.35
CA VAL A 274 4.89 -20.86 21.24
C VAL A 274 4.51 -22.33 20.99
N ILE A 275 4.56 -22.77 19.71
CA ILE A 275 4.17 -24.12 19.33
C ILE A 275 5.43 -24.93 19.01
N ASP A 276 5.83 -25.82 19.94
CA ASP A 276 6.98 -26.70 19.71
C ASP A 276 6.62 -27.81 18.72
N SER A 277 6.75 -27.50 17.43
CA SER A 277 6.46 -28.44 16.34
C SER A 277 7.46 -28.29 15.20
N LEU A 278 8.29 -29.32 15.01
CA LEU A 278 9.24 -29.38 13.90
C LEU A 278 8.54 -29.21 12.53
N THR A 279 7.34 -29.79 12.38
CA THR A 279 6.56 -29.67 11.13
C THR A 279 6.15 -28.21 10.89
N LEU A 280 5.66 -27.52 11.92
CA LEU A 280 5.29 -26.10 11.81
C LEU A 280 6.53 -25.24 11.45
N GLN A 281 7.65 -25.46 12.13
CA GLN A 281 8.90 -24.75 11.86
C GLN A 281 9.38 -24.98 10.41
N ALA A 282 9.35 -26.22 9.92
CA ALA A 282 9.75 -26.55 8.56
C ALA A 282 8.81 -25.89 7.51
N VAL A 283 7.49 -25.99 7.69
CA VAL A 283 6.50 -25.39 6.78
C VAL A 283 6.62 -23.86 6.76
N THR A 284 6.72 -23.24 7.93
CA THR A 284 6.89 -21.78 8.03
C THR A 284 8.21 -21.33 7.46
N GLY A 285 9.31 -22.07 7.70
CA GLY A 285 10.62 -21.78 7.10
C GLY A 285 10.57 -21.76 5.57
N ILE A 286 9.92 -22.76 4.94
CA ILE A 286 9.72 -22.79 3.48
C ILE A 286 8.87 -21.60 3.03
N ALA A 287 7.80 -21.28 3.75
CA ALA A 287 6.95 -20.14 3.42
C ALA A 287 7.69 -18.80 3.52
N VAL A 288 8.54 -18.62 4.54
CA VAL A 288 9.40 -17.43 4.71
C VAL A 288 10.34 -17.27 3.52
N LEU A 289 10.99 -18.34 3.06
CA LEU A 289 11.84 -18.29 1.86
C LEU A 289 11.06 -17.88 0.61
N LEU A 290 9.83 -18.37 0.46
CA LEU A 290 8.93 -17.96 -0.62
C LEU A 290 8.58 -16.46 -0.53
N TRP A 291 8.24 -15.95 0.67
CA TRP A 291 7.91 -14.54 0.87
C TRP A 291 9.11 -13.62 0.64
N ILE A 292 10.32 -14.02 1.05
CA ILE A 292 11.57 -13.30 0.77
C ILE A 292 11.83 -13.27 -0.75
N GLY A 293 11.66 -14.40 -1.46
CA GLY A 293 11.84 -14.46 -2.90
C GLY A 293 10.89 -13.53 -3.67
N PHE A 294 9.60 -13.52 -3.30
CA PHE A 294 8.64 -12.55 -3.84
C PHE A 294 8.92 -11.12 -3.36
N GLY A 295 9.51 -10.97 -2.18
CA GLY A 295 9.97 -9.70 -1.64
C GLY A 295 10.94 -8.98 -2.55
N ALA A 296 11.86 -9.70 -3.19
CA ALA A 296 12.78 -9.13 -4.18
C ALA A 296 12.04 -8.47 -5.36
N LEU A 297 10.97 -9.10 -5.87
CA LEU A 297 10.15 -8.54 -6.94
C LEU A 297 9.40 -7.29 -6.50
N PHE A 298 8.83 -7.31 -5.29
CA PHE A 298 8.15 -6.15 -4.72
C PHE A 298 9.11 -5.02 -4.41
N PHE A 299 10.30 -5.32 -3.89
CA PHE A 299 11.33 -4.34 -3.63
C PHE A 299 11.76 -3.63 -4.93
N ALA A 300 12.02 -4.39 -6.00
CA ALA A 300 12.30 -3.82 -7.31
C ALA A 300 11.14 -2.95 -7.84
N TYR A 301 9.90 -3.42 -7.69
CA TYR A 301 8.71 -2.68 -8.10
C TYR A 301 8.57 -1.35 -7.35
N TYR A 302 8.68 -1.34 -6.01
CA TYR A 302 8.56 -0.12 -5.23
C TYR A 302 9.75 0.82 -5.42
N SER A 303 10.98 0.29 -5.59
CA SER A 303 12.15 1.09 -5.95
C SER A 303 11.95 1.81 -7.29
N MET A 304 11.43 1.13 -8.31
CA MET A 304 11.08 1.77 -9.58
C MET A 304 10.01 2.86 -9.40
N ARG A 305 9.01 2.66 -8.52
CA ARG A 305 8.02 3.69 -8.21
C ARG A 305 8.63 4.93 -7.54
N VAL A 306 9.60 4.74 -6.65
CA VAL A 306 10.36 5.84 -6.05
C VAL A 306 11.15 6.60 -7.12
N VAL A 307 11.82 5.88 -8.03
CA VAL A 307 12.53 6.51 -9.16
C VAL A 307 11.57 7.27 -10.07
N GLU A 308 10.40 6.70 -10.39
CA GLU A 308 9.35 7.41 -11.16
C GLU A 308 8.90 8.71 -10.47
N PHE A 309 8.72 8.66 -9.15
CA PHE A 309 8.32 9.83 -8.36
C PHE A 309 9.39 10.93 -8.37
N VAL A 310 10.65 10.56 -8.16
CA VAL A 310 11.78 11.51 -8.09
C VAL A 310 12.10 12.11 -9.48
N THR A 311 12.08 11.26 -10.52
CA THR A 311 12.50 11.68 -11.88
C THR A 311 11.36 12.24 -12.73
N GLY A 312 10.10 12.02 -12.33
CA GLY A 312 8.92 12.30 -13.15
C GLY A 312 8.77 11.39 -14.38
N ARG A 313 9.68 10.43 -14.58
CA ARG A 313 9.66 9.51 -15.72
C ARG A 313 8.79 8.29 -15.44
N LYS A 314 7.95 7.90 -16.37
CA LYS A 314 7.10 6.69 -16.25
C LYS A 314 7.89 5.46 -16.76
N LEU A 315 8.42 4.66 -15.85
CA LEU A 315 9.20 3.46 -16.17
C LEU A 315 8.32 2.22 -16.33
N LEU A 316 7.23 2.15 -15.56
CA LEU A 316 6.35 0.98 -15.47
C LEU A 316 5.11 1.06 -16.38
N GLU A 317 4.91 2.17 -17.08
CA GLU A 317 3.83 2.27 -18.06
C GLU A 317 4.35 1.80 -19.43
N PRO A 318 3.58 0.94 -20.15
CA PRO A 318 3.94 0.62 -21.52
C PRO A 318 3.99 1.92 -22.32
N ARG A 319 5.08 2.15 -23.04
CA ARG A 319 5.13 3.22 -24.05
C ARG A 319 3.92 3.04 -24.95
N ALA A 320 3.14 4.11 -25.12
CA ALA A 320 2.11 4.10 -26.13
C ALA A 320 2.79 3.74 -27.46
N THR A 321 2.56 2.52 -27.93
CA THR A 321 2.93 2.19 -29.30
C THR A 321 2.07 3.05 -30.17
N THR A 322 2.66 4.10 -30.74
CA THR A 322 2.07 4.79 -31.87
C THR A 322 1.94 3.74 -32.96
N VAL A 323 0.74 3.15 -33.08
CA VAL A 323 0.42 2.36 -34.24
C VAL A 323 0.48 3.34 -35.40
N PRO A 324 1.42 3.18 -36.36
CA PRO A 324 1.40 4.05 -37.52
C PRO A 324 0.03 3.86 -38.17
N TYR A 325 -0.72 4.93 -38.27
CA TYR A 325 -2.00 4.90 -39.00
C TYR A 325 -1.65 4.50 -40.45
N PRO A 326 -2.19 3.38 -40.97
CA PRO A 326 -1.87 2.99 -42.34
C PRO A 326 -2.29 4.16 -43.25
N PRO A 327 -1.37 4.69 -44.10
CA PRO A 327 -1.60 5.93 -44.85
C PRO A 327 -2.70 5.84 -45.90
N HIS A 328 -3.42 4.73 -46.00
CA HIS A 328 -4.34 4.44 -47.10
C HIS A 328 -5.77 4.03 -46.74
N MET A 329 -6.19 4.08 -45.48
CA MET A 329 -7.63 3.98 -45.18
C MET A 329 -8.27 5.36 -45.22
N GLY A 330 -8.28 5.96 -46.36
CA GLY A 330 -9.22 7.01 -46.68
C GLY A 330 -10.63 6.42 -46.67
N TRP A 331 -11.34 6.63 -45.56
CA TRP A 331 -12.78 6.44 -45.54
C TRP A 331 -13.37 7.44 -46.52
N ARG A 332 -13.56 7.03 -47.81
CA ARG A 332 -14.50 7.72 -48.68
C ARG A 332 -15.88 7.46 -48.08
N VAL A 333 -16.36 8.41 -47.29
CA VAL A 333 -17.79 8.50 -47.01
C VAL A 333 -18.43 8.96 -48.33
N PRO A 334 -19.29 8.15 -48.96
CA PRO A 334 -20.05 8.63 -50.09
C PRO A 334 -21.10 9.62 -49.57
N GLY A 335 -20.78 10.89 -49.54
CA GLY A 335 -21.76 11.94 -49.28
C GLY A 335 -22.24 12.52 -50.60
N PRO A 336 -23.54 12.84 -50.76
CA PRO A 336 -24.08 13.41 -51.98
C PRO A 336 -23.72 14.89 -52.21
N TYR A 337 -22.93 15.51 -51.34
CA TYR A 337 -22.51 16.93 -51.49
C TYR A 337 -21.01 17.07 -51.18
N GLY A 338 -20.27 17.35 -52.22
CA GLY A 338 -18.82 17.43 -52.27
C GLY A 338 -18.19 18.68 -51.60
N THR A 339 -18.34 18.85 -50.29
CA THR A 339 -17.59 19.85 -49.51
C THR A 339 -17.13 19.23 -48.18
N GLY A 340 -16.24 18.26 -48.28
CA GLY A 340 -15.48 17.82 -47.10
C GLY A 340 -14.33 18.81 -46.80
N PRO A 341 -13.96 19.02 -45.54
CA PRO A 341 -12.79 19.83 -45.21
C PRO A 341 -11.54 19.28 -45.91
N PRO A 342 -10.61 20.13 -46.34
CA PRO A 342 -9.39 19.70 -47.03
C PRO A 342 -8.59 18.75 -46.11
N PRO A 343 -7.89 17.77 -46.67
CA PRO A 343 -7.03 16.89 -45.88
C PRO A 343 -5.94 17.71 -45.16
N PRO A 344 -5.60 17.36 -43.91
CA PRO A 344 -4.54 18.04 -43.20
C PRO A 344 -3.22 17.92 -43.96
N PRO A 345 -2.34 18.92 -43.89
CA PRO A 345 -1.07 18.92 -44.61
C PRO A 345 -0.21 17.73 -44.16
N ALA A 346 0.43 17.09 -45.14
CA ALA A 346 1.33 15.96 -44.88
C ALA A 346 2.44 16.37 -43.92
N GLY A 347 2.50 15.74 -42.74
CA GLY A 347 3.50 15.99 -41.70
C GLY A 347 2.97 16.24 -40.28
N GLN A 348 1.66 16.45 -40.09
CA GLN A 348 1.13 16.55 -38.74
C GLN A 348 0.83 15.16 -38.14
N GLN A 349 1.66 14.75 -37.18
CA GLN A 349 1.39 13.60 -36.35
C GLN A 349 0.31 13.94 -35.33
N TYR A 350 -0.88 13.37 -35.49
CA TYR A 350 -1.90 13.42 -34.44
C TYR A 350 -1.49 12.47 -33.31
N GLN A 351 -1.09 13.02 -32.17
CA GLN A 351 -1.01 12.25 -30.93
C GLN A 351 -2.44 12.00 -30.42
N VAL A 352 -2.97 10.83 -30.69
CA VAL A 352 -4.16 10.34 -29.98
C VAL A 352 -3.70 9.90 -28.60
N GLN A 353 -3.72 10.81 -27.65
CA GLN A 353 -3.58 10.46 -26.23
C GLN A 353 -4.86 9.73 -25.80
N TYR A 354 -4.80 8.41 -25.78
CA TYR A 354 -5.73 7.64 -24.96
C TYR A 354 -5.34 7.84 -23.50
N GLU A 355 -5.77 8.94 -22.89
CA GLU A 355 -5.84 9.03 -21.44
C GLU A 355 -6.92 8.04 -20.97
N LEU A 356 -6.47 6.82 -20.65
CA LEU A 356 -7.22 5.91 -19.80
C LEU A 356 -7.23 6.50 -18.39
N SER A 357 -8.07 7.50 -18.16
CA SER A 357 -8.35 8.04 -16.85
C SER A 357 -8.94 6.94 -15.97
N PRO A 358 -8.35 6.59 -14.82
CA PRO A 358 -8.95 5.62 -13.93
C PRO A 358 -10.05 6.29 -13.12
N HIS A 359 -11.28 5.85 -13.36
CA HIS A 359 -12.44 5.97 -12.47
C HIS A 359 -12.78 7.33 -11.85
N GLN A 360 -13.55 8.07 -12.58
CA GLN A 360 -14.72 8.72 -11.99
C GLN A 360 -15.96 7.99 -12.54
N GLY A 361 -16.98 7.83 -11.69
CA GLY A 361 -18.10 6.93 -11.89
C GLY A 361 -18.74 7.01 -13.27
N PHE A 362 -19.24 5.88 -13.74
CA PHE A 362 -20.13 5.78 -14.87
C PHE A 362 -21.22 6.85 -14.75
N GLY A 363 -21.21 7.83 -15.63
CA GLY A 363 -22.34 8.74 -15.65
C GLY A 363 -22.22 10.05 -16.41
N GLU A 364 -21.07 10.58 -16.79
CA GLU A 364 -21.12 11.96 -17.27
C GLU A 364 -20.41 12.31 -18.60
N TYR A 365 -19.55 11.46 -19.17
CA TYR A 365 -18.82 11.85 -20.39
C TYR A 365 -18.93 10.80 -21.51
N GLY A 366 -19.44 11.25 -22.67
CA GLY A 366 -19.58 10.40 -23.86
C GLY A 366 -18.21 10.10 -24.50
N ARG A 367 -17.82 8.83 -24.55
CA ARG A 367 -16.65 8.39 -25.32
C ARG A 367 -16.99 8.34 -26.81
N GLY A 368 -16.18 8.99 -27.62
CA GLY A 368 -16.35 9.02 -29.08
C GLY A 368 -17.27 10.13 -29.60
N TYR A 369 -17.73 11.04 -28.73
CA TYR A 369 -18.46 12.23 -29.18
C TYR A 369 -17.51 13.23 -29.82
N VAL A 370 -17.87 13.66 -31.01
CA VAL A 370 -17.25 14.81 -31.67
C VAL A 370 -18.36 15.81 -31.94
N CYS A 371 -18.24 17.00 -31.37
CA CYS A 371 -19.24 18.03 -31.54
C CYS A 371 -19.36 18.46 -33.02
N PRO A 372 -20.54 18.37 -33.63
CA PRO A 372 -20.72 18.72 -35.06
C PRO A 372 -20.54 20.22 -35.35
N VAL A 373 -20.57 21.06 -34.30
CA VAL A 373 -20.47 22.53 -34.45
C VAL A 373 -19.03 23.02 -34.33
N CYS A 374 -18.26 22.48 -33.35
CA CYS A 374 -16.92 23.04 -33.10
C CYS A 374 -15.80 22.00 -33.11
N GLY A 375 -16.10 20.72 -33.39
CA GLY A 375 -15.12 19.62 -33.36
C GLY A 375 -14.60 19.26 -31.97
N GLY A 376 -15.15 19.81 -30.88
CA GLY A 376 -14.76 19.51 -29.53
C GLY A 376 -15.08 18.04 -29.18
N VAL A 377 -14.16 17.37 -28.50
CA VAL A 377 -14.28 15.94 -28.14
C VAL A 377 -14.75 15.73 -26.69
N GLU A 378 -14.89 16.80 -25.93
CA GLU A 378 -15.38 16.76 -24.55
C GLU A 378 -16.88 17.03 -24.52
N ALA A 379 -17.65 16.09 -24.00
CA ALA A 379 -19.08 16.23 -23.87
C ALA A 379 -19.58 15.68 -22.54
N ARG A 380 -20.64 16.29 -22.02
CA ARG A 380 -21.37 15.84 -20.84
C ARG A 380 -22.73 15.29 -21.27
N TRP A 381 -23.14 14.18 -20.66
CA TRP A 381 -24.46 13.59 -20.89
C TRP A 381 -25.49 14.29 -19.98
N ILE A 382 -26.51 14.92 -20.59
CA ILE A 382 -27.59 15.62 -19.88
C ILE A 382 -28.90 15.22 -20.55
N ASP A 383 -29.85 14.70 -19.79
CA ASP A 383 -31.24 14.41 -20.20
C ASP A 383 -31.35 13.65 -21.53
N GLY A 384 -30.51 12.65 -21.73
CA GLY A 384 -30.54 11.83 -22.95
C GLY A 384 -29.81 12.43 -24.15
N ARG A 385 -29.05 13.53 -23.99
CA ARG A 385 -28.30 14.21 -25.04
C ARG A 385 -26.88 14.53 -24.61
N PHE A 386 -25.97 14.65 -25.57
CA PHE A 386 -24.61 15.12 -25.30
C PHE A 386 -24.52 16.65 -25.41
N GLN A 387 -24.03 17.28 -24.34
CA GLN A 387 -23.65 18.69 -24.35
C GLN A 387 -22.15 18.84 -24.54
N CYS A 388 -21.74 19.54 -25.62
CA CYS A 388 -20.34 19.88 -25.84
C CYS A 388 -19.84 20.86 -24.77
N LEU A 389 -18.76 20.51 -24.06
CA LEU A 389 -18.19 21.39 -23.03
C LEU A 389 -17.47 22.60 -23.60
N LYS A 390 -17.07 22.56 -24.89
CA LYS A 390 -16.37 23.65 -25.55
C LYS A 390 -17.30 24.77 -26.07
N CYS A 391 -18.46 24.42 -26.62
CA CYS A 391 -19.38 25.41 -27.24
C CYS A 391 -20.82 25.35 -26.72
N GLY A 392 -21.13 24.44 -25.79
CA GLY A 392 -22.47 24.28 -25.21
C GLY A 392 -23.50 23.61 -26.13
N HIS A 393 -23.14 23.18 -27.34
CA HIS A 393 -24.06 22.53 -28.27
C HIS A 393 -24.61 21.23 -27.70
N LEU A 394 -25.94 21.03 -27.78
CA LEU A 394 -26.67 19.81 -27.41
C LEU A 394 -26.97 19.01 -28.68
N SER A 395 -26.57 17.73 -28.72
CA SER A 395 -26.77 16.81 -29.82
C SER A 395 -27.56 15.56 -29.42
#